data_eeaab8b1cd4781e5e18d19ee7d2d1010
#
_entry.id   eeaab8b1cd4781e5e18d19ee7d2d1010
#
_cell.length_a   1.000
_cell.length_b   1.000
_cell.length_c   1.000
_cell.angle_alpha   90.00
_cell.angle_beta   90.00
_cell.angle_gamma   90.00
#
_symmetry.space_group_name_H-M   'P 1'
#
loop_
_entity.id
_entity.type
_entity.pdbx_description
1 polymer ?
#
loop_
_entity_poly.entity_id
_entity_poly.type
_entity_poly.pdbx_seq_one_letter_code
_entity_poly.pdbx_strand_id
1 'polypeptide(L)'
;SGIVFTKAGYIYLSGCRECLDAALEMRKELSALSQKNKQSIVLGGSPIRGAQAFAKIFTQFHNQYPNVDLQFVSDKNPVLKKMLIEGTLTMSLLGALETTLPGLEYLKFMDEELLLMLPKNHPLSYDYKNLPPNTPYPSLDLRQLADTPILANRSETSYGDIIIKLYRQAGLESNIIFRSNIIPLLYEMVLNGAGAALIPDSYYNPQDNVCVYSLSPRLLVYQGIGIRSGYPLSEPEETLIHLLMNNWGSPYYMHQYADYYLEQRKQRMNLYEYNKI
;
A
#
# COMPACT_ATOMS: atom_id res chain seq x y z
N SER A 1 2.49 10.27 -25.91
CA SER A 1 3.37 9.41 -26.75
C SER A 1 4.31 8.68 -25.80
N GLY A 2 4.09 7.37 -25.62
CA GLY A 2 4.95 6.52 -24.82
C GLY A 2 6.25 6.19 -25.55
N ILE A 3 7.33 5.96 -24.80
CA ILE A 3 8.60 5.47 -25.35
C ILE A 3 8.40 4.01 -25.74
N VAL A 4 8.62 3.69 -27.02
CA VAL A 4 8.61 2.31 -27.54
C VAL A 4 10.06 1.91 -27.79
N PHE A 5 10.49 0.78 -27.20
CA PHE A 5 11.84 0.27 -27.40
C PHE A 5 12.01 -0.30 -28.80
N THR A 6 13.17 -0.06 -29.40
CA THR A 6 13.60 -0.74 -30.61
C THR A 6 13.96 -2.21 -30.30
N LYS A 7 14.07 -3.05 -31.33
CA LYS A 7 14.55 -4.44 -31.16
C LYS A 7 15.91 -4.52 -30.44
N ALA A 8 16.82 -3.59 -30.75
CA ALA A 8 18.09 -3.47 -30.06
C ALA A 8 17.91 -3.05 -28.58
N GLY A 9 16.96 -2.16 -28.29
CA GLY A 9 16.62 -1.75 -26.93
C GLY A 9 16.08 -2.89 -26.08
N TYR A 10 15.26 -3.79 -26.64
CA TYR A 10 14.80 -4.99 -25.93
C TYR A 10 15.94 -5.96 -25.64
N ILE A 11 16.84 -6.20 -26.61
CA ILE A 11 18.03 -7.06 -26.41
C ILE A 11 18.92 -6.48 -25.31
N TYR A 12 19.19 -5.18 -25.33
CA TYR A 12 19.98 -4.49 -24.32
C TYR A 12 19.38 -4.60 -22.93
N LEU A 13 18.07 -4.35 -22.80
CA LEU A 13 17.35 -4.46 -21.53
C LEU A 13 17.34 -5.89 -20.99
N SER A 14 17.20 -6.90 -21.85
CA SER A 14 17.27 -8.30 -21.44
C SER A 14 18.66 -8.62 -20.88
N GLY A 15 19.72 -8.25 -21.57
CA GLY A 15 21.09 -8.45 -21.10
C GLY A 15 21.39 -7.69 -19.80
N CYS A 16 20.90 -6.45 -19.65
CA CYS A 16 21.04 -5.73 -18.39
C CYS A 16 20.31 -6.42 -17.23
N ARG A 17 19.12 -7.00 -17.45
CA ARG A 17 18.41 -7.77 -16.43
C ARG A 17 19.19 -9.01 -16.02
N GLU A 18 19.70 -9.78 -16.98
CA GLU A 18 20.51 -10.96 -16.71
C GLU A 18 21.76 -10.62 -15.90
N CYS A 19 22.45 -9.51 -16.21
CA CYS A 19 23.58 -9.03 -15.43
C CYS A 19 23.20 -8.63 -14.00
N LEU A 20 22.06 -7.97 -13.82
CA LEU A 20 21.56 -7.61 -12.50
C LEU A 20 21.16 -8.83 -11.68
N ASP A 21 20.52 -9.80 -12.29
CA ASP A 21 20.13 -11.05 -11.64
C ASP A 21 21.35 -11.88 -11.24
N ALA A 22 22.37 -11.98 -12.10
CA ALA A 22 23.63 -12.63 -11.79
C ALA A 22 24.39 -11.92 -10.64
N ALA A 23 24.41 -10.59 -10.62
CA ALA A 23 25.02 -9.82 -9.54
C ALA A 23 24.33 -10.02 -8.19
N LEU A 24 23.00 -10.18 -8.20
CA LEU A 24 22.23 -10.45 -7.00
C LEU A 24 22.41 -11.88 -6.50
N GLU A 25 22.46 -12.86 -7.39
CA GLU A 25 22.76 -14.26 -7.06
C GLU A 25 24.16 -14.37 -6.44
N MET A 26 25.17 -13.76 -7.06
CA MET A 26 26.53 -13.68 -6.51
C MET A 26 26.55 -13.06 -5.10
N ARG A 27 25.80 -11.97 -4.87
CA ARG A 27 25.66 -11.38 -3.52
C ARG A 27 25.08 -12.35 -2.51
N LYS A 28 24.06 -13.14 -2.90
CA LYS A 28 23.46 -14.16 -2.04
C LYS A 28 24.47 -15.26 -1.70
N GLU A 29 25.17 -15.79 -2.70
CA GLU A 29 26.19 -16.83 -2.48
C GLU A 29 27.32 -16.32 -1.60
N LEU A 30 27.81 -15.09 -1.81
CA LEU A 30 28.82 -14.47 -0.96
C LEU A 30 28.32 -14.26 0.48
N SER A 31 27.05 -13.89 0.66
CA SER A 31 26.46 -13.75 1.99
C SER A 31 26.26 -15.09 2.69
N ALA A 32 25.97 -16.15 1.94
CA ALA A 32 25.86 -17.52 2.46
C ALA A 32 27.22 -18.11 2.89
N LEU A 33 28.28 -17.76 2.18
CA LEU A 33 29.66 -18.17 2.52
C LEU A 33 30.22 -17.43 3.74
N SER A 34 29.72 -16.26 4.03
CA SER A 34 30.12 -15.45 5.17
C SER A 34 29.35 -15.92 6.43
N GLN A 35 29.84 -16.92 7.11
CA GLN A 35 29.30 -17.42 8.41
C GLN A 35 29.23 -16.35 9.52
N LYS A 36 29.54 -15.11 9.23
CA LYS A 36 29.45 -13.94 10.12
C LYS A 36 28.40 -12.91 9.71
N ASN A 37 27.78 -13.00 8.54
CA ASN A 37 26.81 -12.00 8.11
C ASN A 37 25.41 -12.48 8.46
N LYS A 38 24.77 -11.78 9.39
CA LYS A 38 23.33 -11.89 9.64
C LYS A 38 22.62 -11.67 8.30
N GLN A 39 21.68 -12.58 7.95
CA GLN A 39 20.76 -12.32 6.83
C GLN A 39 20.08 -10.98 7.09
N SER A 40 20.09 -10.07 6.12
CA SER A 40 19.44 -8.76 6.25
C SER A 40 18.17 -8.75 5.42
N ILE A 41 17.06 -8.35 6.06
CA ILE A 41 15.78 -8.11 5.39
C ILE A 41 15.46 -6.62 5.58
N VAL A 42 15.28 -5.91 4.46
CA VAL A 42 14.94 -4.49 4.47
C VAL A 42 13.48 -4.33 4.04
N LEU A 43 12.62 -4.03 5.00
CA LEU A 43 11.20 -3.77 4.77
C LEU A 43 10.96 -2.29 4.52
N GLY A 44 10.31 -1.95 3.40
CA GLY A 44 9.83 -0.61 3.11
C GLY A 44 8.40 -0.39 3.58
N GLY A 45 8.03 0.86 3.87
CA GLY A 45 6.65 1.20 4.18
C GLY A 45 6.41 2.69 4.40
N SER A 46 5.15 3.09 4.48
CA SER A 46 4.79 4.48 4.78
C SER A 46 5.19 4.88 6.22
N PRO A 47 5.49 6.17 6.47
CA PRO A 47 5.98 6.62 7.77
C PRO A 47 5.06 6.34 8.96
N ILE A 48 3.76 6.28 8.75
CA ILE A 48 2.79 6.05 9.83
C ILE A 48 2.32 4.59 9.82
N ARG A 49 1.55 4.18 8.83
CA ARG A 49 0.95 2.82 8.81
C ARG A 49 1.99 1.72 8.64
N GLY A 50 2.98 1.94 7.76
CA GLY A 50 4.07 0.99 7.58
C GLY A 50 4.88 0.81 8.86
N ALA A 51 5.22 1.91 9.54
CA ALA A 51 5.93 1.86 10.81
C ALA A 51 5.11 1.18 11.92
N GLN A 52 3.80 1.45 12.00
CA GLN A 52 2.91 0.77 12.95
C GLN A 52 2.81 -0.73 12.68
N ALA A 53 2.69 -1.14 11.41
CA ALA A 53 2.68 -2.55 11.03
C ALA A 53 4.00 -3.24 11.41
N PHE A 54 5.13 -2.61 11.09
CA PHE A 54 6.44 -3.10 11.47
C PHE A 54 6.58 -3.29 12.98
N ALA A 55 6.21 -2.27 13.77
CA ALA A 55 6.31 -2.34 15.23
C ALA A 55 5.49 -3.49 15.83
N LYS A 56 4.31 -3.78 15.28
CA LYS A 56 3.46 -4.89 15.75
C LYS A 56 4.09 -6.26 15.57
N ILE A 57 4.84 -6.46 14.47
CA ILE A 57 5.38 -7.78 14.12
C ILE A 57 6.83 -7.99 14.60
N PHE A 58 7.54 -6.91 14.91
CA PHE A 58 8.99 -6.95 15.15
C PHE A 58 9.39 -7.95 16.24
N THR A 59 8.74 -7.89 17.40
CA THR A 59 9.08 -8.77 18.54
C THR A 59 8.85 -10.24 18.19
N GLN A 60 7.72 -10.56 17.55
CA GLN A 60 7.41 -11.93 17.16
C GLN A 60 8.40 -12.45 16.13
N PHE A 61 8.73 -11.66 15.11
CA PHE A 61 9.70 -12.02 14.11
C PHE A 61 11.11 -12.21 14.68
N HIS A 62 11.57 -11.26 15.51
CA HIS A 62 12.90 -11.31 16.11
C HIS A 62 13.08 -12.52 17.05
N ASN A 63 12.04 -12.90 17.80
CA ASN A 63 12.09 -14.08 18.64
C ASN A 63 12.23 -15.38 17.83
N GLN A 64 11.62 -15.44 16.63
CA GLN A 64 11.71 -16.60 15.75
C GLN A 64 13.02 -16.63 14.95
N TYR A 65 13.54 -15.46 14.56
CA TYR A 65 14.74 -15.30 13.74
C TYR A 65 15.74 -14.30 14.37
N PRO A 66 16.35 -14.63 15.52
CA PRO A 66 17.23 -13.68 16.24
C PRO A 66 18.52 -13.33 15.48
N ASN A 67 18.89 -14.16 14.49
CA ASN A 67 20.07 -13.95 13.66
C ASN A 67 19.79 -13.17 12.37
N VAL A 68 18.52 -12.81 12.08
CA VAL A 68 18.14 -11.99 10.94
C VAL A 68 18.17 -10.53 11.34
N ASP A 69 18.87 -9.71 10.58
CA ASP A 69 18.86 -8.25 10.72
C ASP A 69 17.65 -7.68 9.96
N LEU A 70 16.57 -7.39 10.70
CA LEU A 70 15.35 -6.82 10.14
C LEU A 70 15.39 -5.30 10.26
N GLN A 71 15.42 -4.62 9.11
CA GLN A 71 15.47 -3.16 9.00
C GLN A 71 14.16 -2.61 8.44
N PHE A 72 13.82 -1.38 8.83
CA PHE A 72 12.67 -0.66 8.29
C PHE A 72 13.08 0.66 7.65
N VAL A 73 12.66 0.86 6.40
CA VAL A 73 12.87 2.10 5.64
C VAL A 73 11.52 2.73 5.36
N SER A 74 11.35 3.99 5.73
CA SER A 74 10.12 4.71 5.47
C SER A 74 10.29 5.76 4.39
N ASP A 75 9.43 5.69 3.36
CA ASP A 75 9.39 6.69 2.30
C ASP A 75 8.02 6.68 1.59
N LYS A 76 7.88 7.52 0.55
CA LYS A 76 6.72 7.59 -0.33
C LYS A 76 6.70 6.39 -1.30
N ASN A 77 5.51 5.95 -1.68
CA ASN A 77 5.35 4.80 -2.59
C ASN A 77 6.20 4.83 -3.87
N PRO A 78 6.33 5.95 -4.60
CA PRO A 78 7.18 5.98 -5.78
C PRO A 78 8.65 5.68 -5.49
N VAL A 79 9.17 6.17 -4.36
CA VAL A 79 10.54 5.93 -3.91
C VAL A 79 10.70 4.47 -3.50
N LEU A 80 9.78 3.94 -2.68
CA LEU A 80 9.79 2.54 -2.25
C LEU A 80 9.72 1.56 -3.44
N LYS A 81 8.87 1.84 -4.44
CA LYS A 81 8.80 1.05 -5.68
C LYS A 81 10.13 1.05 -6.44
N LYS A 82 10.77 2.21 -6.56
CA LYS A 82 12.09 2.33 -7.18
C LYS A 82 13.13 1.51 -6.42
N MET A 83 13.18 1.63 -5.10
CA MET A 83 14.11 0.89 -4.24
C MET A 83 13.91 -0.64 -4.34
N LEU A 84 12.66 -1.12 -4.49
CA LEU A 84 12.37 -2.53 -4.74
C LEU A 84 12.95 -3.00 -6.08
N ILE A 85 12.74 -2.24 -7.14
CA ILE A 85 13.25 -2.57 -8.48
C ILE A 85 14.79 -2.57 -8.49
N GLU A 86 15.42 -1.62 -7.78
CA GLU A 86 16.89 -1.52 -7.62
C GLU A 86 17.45 -2.58 -6.66
N GLY A 87 16.59 -3.33 -5.94
CA GLY A 87 17.01 -4.37 -5.01
C GLY A 87 17.59 -3.85 -3.68
N THR A 88 17.41 -2.57 -3.37
CA THR A 88 17.80 -1.98 -2.07
C THR A 88 16.79 -2.26 -0.97
N LEU A 89 15.55 -2.60 -1.31
CA LEU A 89 14.56 -3.18 -0.42
C LEU A 89 14.31 -4.64 -0.77
N THR A 90 14.06 -5.46 0.24
CA THR A 90 13.64 -6.85 0.09
C THR A 90 12.16 -6.91 -0.28
N MET A 91 11.33 -6.19 0.46
CA MET A 91 9.89 -6.07 0.24
C MET A 91 9.38 -4.73 0.77
N SER A 92 8.18 -4.33 0.37
CA SER A 92 7.58 -3.09 0.86
C SER A 92 6.06 -3.19 0.98
N LEU A 93 5.54 -2.62 2.06
CA LEU A 93 4.12 -2.32 2.22
C LEU A 93 3.74 -1.15 1.32
N LEU A 94 2.83 -1.38 0.38
CA LEU A 94 2.44 -0.41 -0.64
C LEU A 94 0.91 -0.28 -0.70
N GLY A 95 0.43 0.95 -0.81
CA GLY A 95 -0.92 1.23 -1.29
C GLY A 95 -0.92 1.42 -2.80
N ALA A 96 -1.89 0.89 -3.52
CA ALA A 96 -2.00 1.00 -4.97
C ALA A 96 -3.45 1.14 -5.44
N LEU A 97 -3.66 1.76 -6.59
CA LEU A 97 -4.97 1.83 -7.25
C LEU A 97 -5.16 0.68 -8.24
N GLU A 98 -4.10 -0.04 -8.55
CA GLU A 98 -4.06 -1.18 -9.46
C GLU A 98 -3.31 -2.33 -8.80
N THR A 99 -3.70 -3.55 -9.13
CA THR A 99 -3.06 -4.76 -8.59
C THR A 99 -1.86 -5.22 -9.42
N THR A 100 -1.66 -4.64 -10.60
CA THR A 100 -0.52 -4.93 -11.47
C THR A 100 0.47 -3.79 -11.40
N LEU A 101 1.66 -4.04 -10.87
CA LEU A 101 2.74 -3.08 -10.75
C LEU A 101 3.92 -3.51 -11.63
N PRO A 102 4.35 -2.71 -12.64
CA PRO A 102 5.45 -3.10 -13.52
C PRO A 102 6.74 -3.41 -12.75
N GLY A 103 7.33 -4.58 -13.03
CA GLY A 103 8.58 -5.04 -12.40
C GLY A 103 8.44 -5.54 -10.97
N LEU A 104 7.24 -5.58 -10.43
CA LEU A 104 6.95 -6.05 -9.08
C LEU A 104 5.89 -7.14 -9.09
N GLU A 105 6.02 -8.10 -8.20
CA GLU A 105 4.92 -8.93 -7.73
C GLU A 105 4.23 -8.18 -6.60
N TYR A 106 2.92 -8.09 -6.67
CA TYR A 106 2.12 -7.36 -5.69
C TYR A 106 1.13 -8.31 -5.02
N LEU A 107 1.41 -8.62 -3.77
CA LEU A 107 0.60 -9.49 -2.92
C LEU A 107 -0.49 -8.63 -2.26
N LYS A 108 -1.60 -8.44 -2.95
CA LYS A 108 -2.75 -7.72 -2.40
C LYS A 108 -3.35 -8.52 -1.23
N PHE A 109 -3.57 -7.87 -0.09
CA PHE A 109 -4.20 -8.48 1.07
C PHE A 109 -5.42 -7.72 1.61
N MET A 110 -5.65 -6.47 1.17
CA MET A 110 -6.77 -5.68 1.67
C MET A 110 -7.24 -4.69 0.61
N ASP A 111 -8.55 -4.50 0.56
CA ASP A 111 -9.21 -3.44 -0.19
C ASP A 111 -9.71 -2.39 0.80
N GLU A 112 -9.41 -1.13 0.56
CA GLU A 112 -9.90 0.01 1.32
C GLU A 112 -10.74 0.89 0.41
N GLU A 113 -11.89 1.30 0.88
CA GLU A 113 -12.68 2.30 0.17
C GLU A 113 -12.27 3.70 0.59
N LEU A 114 -12.09 4.58 -0.38
CA LEU A 114 -11.91 6.00 -0.10
C LEU A 114 -13.27 6.65 0.12
N LEU A 115 -13.57 6.96 1.38
CA LEU A 115 -14.82 7.56 1.81
C LEU A 115 -14.71 9.08 1.87
N LEU A 116 -15.77 9.77 1.47
CA LEU A 116 -15.96 11.17 1.81
C LEU A 116 -16.49 11.25 3.25
N MET A 117 -15.77 11.97 4.09
CA MET A 117 -16.15 12.21 5.49
C MET A 117 -16.50 13.67 5.69
N LEU A 118 -17.65 13.89 6.33
CA LEU A 118 -18.18 15.20 6.68
C LEU A 118 -18.31 15.34 8.19
N PRO A 119 -18.12 16.55 8.76
CA PRO A 119 -18.48 16.82 10.14
C PRO A 119 -19.96 16.53 10.38
N LYS A 120 -20.33 16.04 11.56
CA LYS A 120 -21.72 15.70 11.87
C LYS A 120 -22.71 16.86 11.66
N ASN A 121 -22.27 18.08 11.96
CA ASN A 121 -23.11 19.27 11.86
C ASN A 121 -23.14 19.86 10.44
N HIS A 122 -22.58 19.18 9.44
CA HIS A 122 -22.61 19.64 8.06
C HIS A 122 -24.04 19.55 7.51
N PRO A 123 -24.53 20.51 6.68
CA PRO A 123 -25.88 20.49 6.13
C PRO A 123 -26.26 19.22 5.36
N LEU A 124 -25.29 18.54 4.76
CA LEU A 124 -25.47 17.28 4.03
C LEU A 124 -25.34 16.05 4.93
N SER A 125 -25.12 16.21 6.24
CA SER A 125 -24.99 15.07 7.14
C SER A 125 -26.32 14.40 7.39
N TYR A 126 -26.29 13.07 7.53
CA TYR A 126 -27.45 12.23 7.87
C TYR A 126 -27.13 11.37 9.10
N ASP A 127 -28.15 10.81 9.70
CA ASP A 127 -27.99 9.94 10.87
C ASP A 127 -27.65 8.51 10.43
N TYR A 128 -26.35 8.27 10.25
CA TYR A 128 -25.82 6.97 9.86
C TYR A 128 -26.04 5.89 10.93
N LYS A 129 -26.07 6.26 12.22
CA LYS A 129 -26.15 5.29 13.33
C LYS A 129 -27.47 4.52 13.36
N ASN A 130 -28.49 5.04 12.70
CA ASN A 130 -29.80 4.43 12.59
C ASN A 130 -30.01 3.61 11.32
N LEU A 131 -28.99 3.44 10.48
CA LEU A 131 -29.08 2.56 9.32
C LEU A 131 -28.96 1.08 9.74
N PRO A 132 -29.65 0.16 9.04
CA PRO A 132 -29.49 -1.27 9.29
C PRO A 132 -28.04 -1.71 9.15
N PRO A 133 -27.59 -2.73 9.92
CA PRO A 133 -26.27 -3.32 9.75
C PRO A 133 -26.03 -3.73 8.28
N ASN A 134 -24.82 -3.54 7.79
CA ASN A 134 -24.40 -3.84 6.40
C ASN A 134 -25.08 -2.99 5.32
N THR A 135 -25.76 -1.90 5.68
CA THR A 135 -26.23 -0.95 4.67
C THR A 135 -25.03 -0.27 3.99
N PRO A 136 -24.92 -0.31 2.66
CA PRO A 136 -23.88 0.44 1.96
C PRO A 136 -23.96 1.93 2.29
N TYR A 137 -22.80 2.59 2.38
CA TYR A 137 -22.78 4.04 2.52
C TYR A 137 -23.49 4.69 1.33
N PRO A 138 -24.36 5.68 1.57
CA PRO A 138 -24.95 6.44 0.46
C PRO A 138 -23.86 7.13 -0.33
N SER A 139 -24.09 7.36 -1.61
CA SER A 139 -23.15 8.11 -2.44
C SER A 139 -23.52 9.59 -2.47
N LEU A 140 -22.49 10.44 -2.55
CA LEU A 140 -22.64 11.88 -2.67
C LEU A 140 -21.77 12.38 -3.84
N ASP A 141 -22.36 13.25 -4.65
CA ASP A 141 -21.62 13.96 -5.70
C ASP A 141 -20.78 15.07 -5.06
N LEU A 142 -19.46 15.02 -5.26
CA LEU A 142 -18.53 16.00 -4.71
C LEU A 142 -18.89 17.45 -5.06
N ARG A 143 -19.59 17.70 -6.17
CA ARG A 143 -20.03 19.05 -6.58
C ARG A 143 -21.00 19.69 -5.58
N GLN A 144 -21.67 18.87 -4.74
CA GLN A 144 -22.55 19.37 -3.67
C GLN A 144 -21.78 20.02 -2.51
N LEU A 145 -20.43 19.88 -2.49
CA LEU A 145 -19.54 20.50 -1.51
C LEU A 145 -19.05 21.89 -1.91
N ALA A 146 -19.72 22.58 -2.86
CA ALA A 146 -19.26 23.87 -3.42
C ALA A 146 -18.94 24.94 -2.36
N ASP A 147 -19.69 24.94 -1.24
CA ASP A 147 -19.51 25.88 -0.12
C ASP A 147 -18.80 25.24 1.10
N THR A 148 -18.25 24.03 0.94
CA THR A 148 -17.63 23.27 2.04
C THR A 148 -16.12 23.47 2.04
N PRO A 149 -15.51 23.82 3.18
CA PRO A 149 -14.05 23.78 3.32
C PRO A 149 -13.52 22.34 3.10
N ILE A 150 -12.48 22.19 2.31
CA ILE A 150 -11.89 20.90 1.95
C ILE A 150 -10.52 20.73 2.62
N LEU A 151 -10.34 19.58 3.25
CA LEU A 151 -9.08 19.10 3.78
C LEU A 151 -8.54 18.04 2.81
N ALA A 152 -7.42 18.32 2.15
CA ALA A 152 -6.92 17.47 1.08
C ALA A 152 -5.62 16.75 1.44
N ASN A 153 -5.38 15.61 0.82
CA ASN A 153 -4.07 14.99 0.81
C ASN A 153 -3.10 15.79 -0.07
N ARG A 154 -1.81 15.72 0.23
CA ARG A 154 -0.78 16.19 -0.69
C ARG A 154 -0.62 15.20 -1.85
N SER A 155 -0.28 15.69 -3.03
CA SER A 155 -0.03 14.89 -4.25
C SER A 155 1.01 13.78 -4.07
N GLU A 156 1.85 13.90 -3.09
CA GLU A 156 2.97 13.00 -2.84
C GLU A 156 2.57 11.70 -2.10
N THR A 157 1.30 11.50 -1.79
CA THR A 157 0.79 10.27 -1.16
C THR A 157 0.36 9.24 -2.19
N SER A 158 0.13 7.99 -1.78
CA SER A 158 -0.23 6.86 -2.65
C SER A 158 -1.46 7.13 -3.54
N TYR A 159 -2.37 7.96 -3.08
CA TYR A 159 -3.64 8.30 -3.72
C TYR A 159 -3.91 9.82 -3.73
N GLY A 160 -2.96 10.64 -3.27
CA GLY A 160 -3.11 12.09 -3.20
C GLY A 160 -3.37 12.72 -4.57
N ASP A 161 -2.68 12.27 -5.61
CA ASP A 161 -2.88 12.77 -6.96
C ASP A 161 -4.31 12.51 -7.47
N ILE A 162 -4.87 11.33 -7.19
CA ILE A 162 -6.25 11.03 -7.60
C ILE A 162 -7.26 11.86 -6.81
N ILE A 163 -7.05 12.04 -5.51
CA ILE A 163 -7.90 12.89 -4.67
C ILE A 163 -7.91 14.34 -5.17
N ILE A 164 -6.74 14.90 -5.45
CA ILE A 164 -6.61 16.27 -5.97
C ILE A 164 -7.29 16.37 -7.33
N LYS A 165 -7.14 15.37 -8.21
CA LYS A 165 -7.83 15.33 -9.49
C LYS A 165 -9.35 15.29 -9.34
N LEU A 166 -9.86 14.49 -8.39
CA LEU A 166 -11.30 14.44 -8.09
C LEU A 166 -11.84 15.78 -7.62
N TYR A 167 -11.15 16.45 -6.70
CA TYR A 167 -11.56 17.78 -6.23
C TYR A 167 -11.51 18.82 -7.37
N ARG A 168 -10.49 18.77 -8.22
CA ARG A 168 -10.41 19.65 -9.39
C ARG A 168 -11.55 19.41 -10.37
N GLN A 169 -11.88 18.16 -10.67
CA GLN A 169 -12.99 17.80 -11.56
C GLN A 169 -14.34 18.22 -10.99
N ALA A 170 -14.49 18.25 -9.68
CA ALA A 170 -15.69 18.74 -9.00
C ALA A 170 -15.73 20.27 -8.83
N GLY A 171 -14.68 21.00 -9.22
CA GLY A 171 -14.60 22.46 -9.05
C GLY A 171 -14.27 22.90 -7.62
N LEU A 172 -13.76 22.00 -6.77
CA LEU A 172 -13.51 22.24 -5.35
C LEU A 172 -12.06 22.64 -5.03
N GLU A 173 -11.21 22.85 -6.03
CA GLU A 173 -9.77 23.14 -5.80
C GLU A 173 -9.57 24.44 -5.01
N SER A 174 -10.41 25.45 -5.22
CA SER A 174 -10.41 26.71 -4.49
C SER A 174 -10.88 26.58 -3.03
N ASN A 175 -11.61 25.53 -2.69
CA ASN A 175 -12.16 25.30 -1.36
C ASN A 175 -11.16 24.56 -0.45
N ILE A 176 -10.00 24.16 -0.96
CA ILE A 176 -9.00 23.45 -0.18
C ILE A 176 -8.31 24.45 0.76
N ILE A 177 -8.64 24.36 2.04
CA ILE A 177 -8.11 25.23 3.10
C ILE A 177 -6.87 24.63 3.77
N PHE A 178 -6.64 23.32 3.67
CA PHE A 178 -5.52 22.65 4.31
C PHE A 178 -5.05 21.43 3.50
N ARG A 179 -3.75 21.15 3.54
CA ARG A 179 -3.14 19.97 2.86
C ARG A 179 -2.18 19.26 3.79
N SER A 180 -2.33 17.94 3.93
CA SER A 180 -1.44 17.10 4.72
C SER A 180 -1.30 15.72 4.09
N ASN A 181 -0.17 15.04 4.34
CA ASN A 181 0.02 13.61 4.07
C ASN A 181 -0.23 12.74 5.32
N ILE A 182 -0.66 13.34 6.43
CA ILE A 182 -0.96 12.66 7.69
C ILE A 182 -2.47 12.42 7.76
N ILE A 183 -2.92 11.24 7.35
CA ILE A 183 -4.36 10.89 7.33
C ILE A 183 -5.03 11.04 8.70
N PRO A 184 -4.45 10.54 9.82
CA PRO A 184 -5.05 10.75 11.14
C PRO A 184 -5.29 12.23 11.47
N LEU A 185 -4.41 13.14 11.06
CA LEU A 185 -4.61 14.57 11.26
C LEU A 185 -5.82 15.09 10.47
N LEU A 186 -5.97 14.68 9.20
CA LEU A 186 -7.13 15.07 8.41
C LEU A 186 -8.42 14.54 9.03
N TYR A 187 -8.41 13.29 9.52
CA TYR A 187 -9.56 12.69 10.20
C TYR A 187 -9.94 13.47 11.46
N GLU A 188 -8.99 13.77 12.33
CA GLU A 188 -9.23 14.59 13.54
C GLU A 188 -9.76 15.99 13.20
N MET A 189 -9.30 16.60 12.12
CA MET A 189 -9.81 17.90 11.66
C MET A 189 -11.26 17.80 11.19
N VAL A 190 -11.67 16.70 10.54
CA VAL A 190 -13.08 16.45 10.20
C VAL A 190 -13.92 16.28 11.45
N LEU A 191 -13.46 15.51 12.44
CA LEU A 191 -14.12 15.32 13.74
C LEU A 191 -14.34 16.65 14.45
N ASN A 192 -13.39 17.57 14.37
CA ASN A 192 -13.45 18.91 14.97
C ASN A 192 -14.20 19.95 14.10
N GLY A 193 -14.80 19.53 13.01
CA GLY A 193 -15.66 20.42 12.21
C GLY A 193 -14.92 21.34 11.24
N ALA A 194 -13.63 21.11 10.97
CA ALA A 194 -12.83 22.00 10.12
C ALA A 194 -13.19 21.93 8.64
N GLY A 195 -13.79 20.84 8.16
CA GLY A 195 -14.16 20.67 6.76
C GLY A 195 -14.32 19.21 6.38
N ALA A 196 -14.53 18.96 5.08
CA ALA A 196 -14.70 17.63 4.51
C ALA A 196 -13.34 17.05 4.02
N ALA A 197 -13.19 15.73 4.06
CA ALA A 197 -12.01 15.05 3.55
C ALA A 197 -12.35 13.71 2.88
N LEU A 198 -11.52 13.28 1.92
CA LEU A 198 -11.49 11.92 1.39
C LEU A 198 -10.47 11.10 2.19
N ILE A 199 -10.95 10.09 2.91
CA ILE A 199 -10.18 9.31 3.88
C ILE A 199 -10.49 7.82 3.67
N PRO A 200 -9.47 6.92 3.70
CA PRO A 200 -9.72 5.49 3.64
C PRO A 200 -10.59 4.99 4.80
N ASP A 201 -11.49 4.06 4.51
CA ASP A 201 -12.44 3.48 5.48
C ASP A 201 -11.76 2.83 6.69
N SER A 202 -10.53 2.35 6.54
CA SER A 202 -9.72 1.80 7.64
C SER A 202 -9.39 2.78 8.76
N TYR A 203 -9.55 4.08 8.53
CA TYR A 203 -9.42 5.12 9.56
C TYR A 203 -10.75 5.48 10.21
N TYR A 204 -11.86 5.04 9.63
CA TYR A 204 -13.18 5.37 10.13
C TYR A 204 -13.54 4.49 11.33
N ASN A 205 -13.95 5.16 12.42
CA ASN A 205 -14.56 4.50 13.57
C ASN A 205 -16.07 4.81 13.57
N PRO A 206 -16.96 3.79 13.48
CA PRO A 206 -18.42 4.00 13.47
C PRO A 206 -18.97 4.67 14.71
N GLN A 207 -18.21 4.72 15.81
CA GLN A 207 -18.61 5.42 17.04
C GLN A 207 -18.35 6.92 16.99
N ASP A 208 -17.49 7.35 16.05
CA ASP A 208 -17.13 8.75 15.92
C ASP A 208 -18.26 9.59 15.31
N ASN A 209 -18.16 10.88 15.56
CA ASN A 209 -19.20 11.83 15.25
C ASN A 209 -19.00 12.46 13.87
N VAL A 210 -18.93 11.62 12.84
CA VAL A 210 -18.82 12.00 11.43
C VAL A 210 -19.91 11.36 10.60
N CYS A 211 -20.18 11.95 9.44
CA CYS A 211 -21.03 11.37 8.41
C CYS A 211 -20.17 10.91 7.24
N VAL A 212 -20.43 9.74 6.69
CA VAL A 212 -19.62 9.13 5.64
C VAL A 212 -20.43 8.82 4.39
N TYR A 213 -19.81 9.02 3.23
CA TYR A 213 -20.36 8.74 1.91
C TYR A 213 -19.38 7.96 1.05
N SER A 214 -19.89 7.04 0.27
CA SER A 214 -19.15 6.45 -0.85
C SER A 214 -19.02 7.44 -2.00
N LEU A 215 -17.95 7.33 -2.78
CA LEU A 215 -17.87 7.99 -4.08
C LEU A 215 -18.68 7.22 -5.13
N SER A 216 -19.10 7.91 -6.19
CA SER A 216 -19.74 7.28 -7.35
C SER A 216 -18.98 7.62 -8.63
N PRO A 217 -18.26 6.65 -9.26
CA PRO A 217 -18.08 5.26 -8.83
C PRO A 217 -17.23 5.15 -7.54
N ARG A 218 -17.38 4.03 -6.81
CA ARG A 218 -16.56 3.73 -5.63
C ARG A 218 -15.08 3.72 -6.01
N LEU A 219 -14.26 4.32 -5.16
CA LEU A 219 -12.81 4.32 -5.35
C LEU A 219 -12.16 3.40 -4.31
N LEU A 220 -11.55 2.32 -4.78
CA LEU A 220 -10.82 1.38 -3.95
C LEU A 220 -9.32 1.66 -4.02
N VAL A 221 -8.67 1.55 -2.87
CA VAL A 221 -7.21 1.53 -2.72
C VAL A 221 -6.83 0.15 -2.21
N TYR A 222 -5.94 -0.52 -2.90
CA TYR A 222 -5.45 -1.84 -2.54
C TYR A 222 -4.23 -1.71 -1.64
N GLN A 223 -4.22 -2.42 -0.53
CA GLN A 223 -3.05 -2.57 0.32
C GLN A 223 -2.40 -3.92 0.05
N GLY A 224 -1.08 -3.93 -0.05
CA GLY A 224 -0.36 -5.15 -0.39
C GLY A 224 1.13 -5.05 -0.08
N ILE A 225 1.83 -6.16 -0.30
CA ILE A 225 3.27 -6.26 -0.23
C ILE A 225 3.82 -6.33 -1.64
N GLY A 226 4.66 -5.36 -1.98
CA GLY A 226 5.44 -5.37 -3.22
C GLY A 226 6.76 -6.09 -3.03
N ILE A 227 7.09 -6.95 -3.98
CA ILE A 227 8.36 -7.69 -4.05
C ILE A 227 8.86 -7.58 -5.49
N ARG A 228 10.16 -7.51 -5.70
CA ARG A 228 10.70 -7.52 -7.08
C ARG A 228 10.31 -8.81 -7.80
N SER A 229 9.89 -8.70 -9.05
CA SER A 229 9.50 -9.85 -9.87
C SER A 229 10.65 -10.86 -9.98
N GLY A 230 10.32 -12.15 -9.75
CA GLY A 230 11.31 -13.24 -9.82
C GLY A 230 12.26 -13.31 -8.63
N TYR A 231 12.10 -12.49 -7.58
CA TYR A 231 12.93 -12.57 -6.38
C TYR A 231 12.57 -13.82 -5.57
N PRO A 232 13.50 -14.77 -5.33
CA PRO A 232 13.22 -15.95 -4.50
C PRO A 232 13.14 -15.54 -3.03
N LEU A 233 12.04 -15.88 -2.36
CA LEU A 233 11.88 -15.67 -0.93
C LEU A 233 12.57 -16.76 -0.13
N SER A 234 13.24 -16.37 0.95
CA SER A 234 13.70 -17.29 2.00
C SER A 234 12.59 -17.54 3.02
N GLU A 235 12.74 -18.57 3.84
CA GLU A 235 11.79 -18.91 4.91
C GLU A 235 11.52 -17.73 5.88
N PRO A 236 12.53 -16.97 6.37
CA PRO A 236 12.25 -15.77 7.18
C PRO A 236 11.45 -14.71 6.46
N GLU A 237 11.67 -14.52 5.15
CA GLU A 237 10.92 -13.54 4.34
C GLU A 237 9.47 -13.98 4.13
N GLU A 238 9.21 -15.27 3.89
CA GLU A 238 7.83 -15.81 3.83
C GLU A 238 7.12 -15.63 5.18
N THR A 239 7.79 -15.93 6.29
CA THR A 239 7.26 -15.72 7.64
C THR A 239 6.95 -14.24 7.89
N LEU A 240 7.82 -13.33 7.47
CA LEU A 240 7.59 -11.89 7.61
C LEU A 240 6.33 -11.44 6.84
N ILE A 241 6.11 -11.96 5.63
CA ILE A 241 4.90 -11.71 4.85
C ILE A 241 3.66 -12.17 5.61
N HIS A 242 3.65 -13.39 6.15
CA HIS A 242 2.53 -13.90 6.96
C HIS A 242 2.25 -13.01 8.17
N LEU A 243 3.29 -12.62 8.91
CA LEU A 243 3.14 -11.76 10.08
C LEU A 243 2.57 -10.39 9.71
N LEU A 244 3.06 -9.77 8.64
CA LEU A 244 2.56 -8.48 8.16
C LEU A 244 1.09 -8.57 7.74
N MET A 245 0.72 -9.58 6.95
CA MET A 245 -0.65 -9.76 6.49
C MET A 245 -1.60 -10.01 7.68
N ASN A 246 -1.22 -10.82 8.66
CA ASN A 246 -2.03 -11.14 9.82
C ASN A 246 -2.21 -9.97 10.80
N ASN A 247 -1.31 -9.01 10.81
CA ASN A 247 -1.31 -7.89 11.77
C ASN A 247 -1.66 -6.53 11.15
N TRP A 248 -1.90 -6.46 9.83
CA TRP A 248 -2.18 -5.19 9.14
C TRP A 248 -3.57 -4.63 9.41
N GLY A 249 -4.58 -5.45 9.52
CA GLY A 249 -5.96 -4.99 9.64
C GLY A 249 -6.93 -6.13 9.94
N SER A 250 -8.19 -5.91 9.90
CA SER A 250 -9.29 -6.77 10.30
C SER A 250 -9.06 -8.30 10.23
N PRO A 251 -9.34 -9.06 11.31
CA PRO A 251 -9.02 -10.49 11.44
C PRO A 251 -9.75 -11.41 10.44
N TYR A 252 -10.77 -10.93 9.73
CA TYR A 252 -11.75 -11.78 9.05
C TYR A 252 -11.32 -12.35 7.68
N TYR A 253 -10.29 -11.79 7.02
CA TYR A 253 -9.97 -12.18 5.62
C TYR A 253 -8.55 -12.70 5.40
N MET A 254 -7.69 -12.82 6.40
CA MET A 254 -6.24 -12.78 6.19
C MET A 254 -5.53 -14.13 6.10
N HIS A 255 -5.90 -15.15 6.88
CA HIS A 255 -5.15 -16.41 6.91
C HIS A 255 -5.19 -17.20 5.60
N GLN A 256 -6.34 -17.22 4.91
CA GLN A 256 -6.49 -17.98 3.66
C GLN A 256 -5.80 -17.32 2.46
N TYR A 257 -5.67 -15.99 2.44
CA TYR A 257 -5.06 -15.27 1.32
C TYR A 257 -3.53 -15.35 1.31
N ALA A 258 -2.87 -15.30 2.46
CA ALA A 258 -1.41 -15.39 2.55
C ALA A 258 -0.91 -16.75 2.04
N ASP A 259 -1.48 -17.84 2.55
CA ASP A 259 -1.14 -19.20 2.14
C ASP A 259 -1.40 -19.42 0.64
N TYR A 260 -2.56 -18.97 0.16
CA TYR A 260 -2.93 -19.08 -1.25
C TYR A 260 -1.94 -18.35 -2.17
N TYR A 261 -1.57 -17.11 -1.85
CA TYR A 261 -0.67 -16.31 -2.69
C TYR A 261 0.75 -16.84 -2.67
N LEU A 262 1.26 -17.25 -1.53
CA LEU A 262 2.60 -17.84 -1.43
C LEU A 262 2.68 -19.18 -2.16
N GLU A 263 1.65 -20.01 -2.08
CA GLU A 263 1.57 -21.27 -2.83
C GLU A 263 1.52 -21.04 -4.34
N GLN A 264 0.67 -20.11 -4.82
CA GLN A 264 0.61 -19.72 -6.23
C GLN A 264 1.94 -19.17 -6.73
N ARG A 265 2.66 -18.43 -5.89
CA ARG A 265 3.98 -17.90 -6.21
C ARG A 265 5.00 -19.02 -6.35
N LYS A 266 5.06 -19.96 -5.43
CA LYS A 266 5.93 -21.16 -5.50
C LYS A 266 5.67 -21.95 -6.78
N GLN A 267 4.40 -22.17 -7.14
CA GLN A 267 4.04 -22.87 -8.38
C GLN A 267 4.51 -22.13 -9.63
N ARG A 268 4.39 -20.80 -9.69
CA ARG A 268 4.89 -20.00 -10.82
C ARG A 268 6.41 -20.04 -10.92
N MET A 269 7.13 -19.97 -9.81
CA MET A 269 8.59 -20.03 -9.80
C MET A 269 9.09 -21.40 -10.28
N ASN A 270 8.47 -22.49 -9.84
CA ASN A 270 8.80 -23.85 -10.32
C ASN A 270 8.55 -24.01 -11.83
N LEU A 271 7.51 -23.39 -12.40
CA LEU A 271 7.27 -23.36 -13.85
C LEU A 271 8.32 -22.56 -14.63
N TYR A 272 8.89 -21.49 -14.02
CA TYR A 272 9.99 -20.74 -14.64
C TYR A 272 11.31 -21.50 -14.64
N GLU A 273 11.58 -22.30 -13.62
CA GLU A 273 12.76 -23.19 -13.60
C GLU A 273 12.64 -24.35 -14.59
N TYR A 274 11.43 -24.92 -14.74
CA TYR A 274 11.18 -26.00 -15.69
C TYR A 274 11.30 -25.59 -17.17
N ASN A 275 11.05 -24.35 -17.50
CA ASN A 275 11.17 -23.80 -18.86
C ASN A 275 12.57 -23.26 -19.19
N LYS A 276 13.55 -23.42 -18.28
CA LYS A 276 14.97 -23.07 -18.50
C LYS A 276 15.86 -24.29 -18.85
N ILE A 277 15.26 -25.51 -18.91
CA ILE A 277 15.90 -26.75 -19.40
C ILE A 277 15.42 -27.00 -20.83
#